data_7fbe6b2abcec53b2aa92a1930b73e881
#
_entry.id   7fbe6b2abcec53b2aa92a1930b73e881
#
_cell.length_a   1.000
_cell.length_b   1.000
_cell.length_c   1.000
_cell.angle_alpha   90.00
_cell.angle_beta   90.00
_cell.angle_gamma   90.00
#
_symmetry.space_group_name_H-M   'P 1'
#
loop_
_entity.id
_entity.type
_entity.pdbx_description
1 polymer ?
#
loop_
_entity_poly.entity_id
_entity_poly.type
_entity_poly.pdbx_seq_one_letter_code
_entity_poly.pdbx_strand_id
1 'polypeptide(L)'
;MTEFKETELDERAIKMAKVLSADAVEKAGSGHPGSPVSLAPVAYTLYQHFIKHDPNDPNWEGRDRFILSGGHASLTQYVQLYFSGYGVTLDDLKNFRGGAATRTPGHPEYGLTPGIEMTTGPLGQGFASAIGFAYGERFQRGLLDPETPKEDSPFYHKIWAICGEGDIEEGISGEAASLAANQKLGNLTVI
;
A
#
# COMPACT_ATOMS: atom_id res chain seq x y z
N MET A 1 -21.10 -6.01 8.51
CA MET A 1 -19.65 -5.88 8.79
C MET A 1 -19.46 -6.37 10.22
N THR A 2 -18.68 -7.44 10.42
CA THR A 2 -18.22 -7.81 11.75
C THR A 2 -17.35 -6.71 12.29
N GLU A 3 -17.63 -6.23 13.50
CA GLU A 3 -16.83 -5.21 14.16
C GLU A 3 -15.40 -5.73 14.34
N PHE A 4 -14.43 -4.99 13.80
CA PHE A 4 -13.01 -5.32 14.01
C PHE A 4 -12.69 -5.13 15.49
N LYS A 5 -12.12 -6.16 16.09
CA LYS A 5 -11.65 -6.12 17.49
C LYS A 5 -10.19 -6.49 17.54
N GLU A 6 -9.37 -5.53 17.91
CA GLU A 6 -7.93 -5.72 18.09
C GLU A 6 -7.65 -6.80 19.16
N THR A 7 -6.72 -7.68 18.86
CA THR A 7 -6.24 -8.75 19.75
C THR A 7 -4.89 -8.41 20.35
N GLU A 8 -4.46 -9.15 21.39
CA GLU A 8 -3.12 -8.99 21.96
C GLU A 8 -2.01 -9.28 20.91
N LEU A 9 -2.27 -10.18 19.96
CA LEU A 9 -1.33 -10.47 18.88
C LEU A 9 -1.19 -9.28 17.94
N ASP A 10 -2.30 -8.63 17.59
CA ASP A 10 -2.28 -7.42 16.75
C ASP A 10 -1.48 -6.30 17.42
N GLU A 11 -1.71 -6.04 18.71
CA GLU A 11 -0.92 -5.06 19.47
C GLU A 11 0.59 -5.35 19.44
N ARG A 12 0.96 -6.61 19.64
CA ARG A 12 2.37 -7.03 19.62
C ARG A 12 2.98 -6.88 18.24
N ALA A 13 2.25 -7.26 17.19
CA ALA A 13 2.70 -7.11 15.80
C ALA A 13 2.86 -5.63 15.42
N ILE A 14 1.93 -4.77 15.81
CA ILE A 14 2.04 -3.31 15.60
C ILE A 14 3.27 -2.74 16.31
N LYS A 15 3.51 -3.13 17.57
CA LYS A 15 4.71 -2.72 18.31
C LYS A 15 5.99 -3.19 17.60
N MET A 16 6.00 -4.42 17.11
CA MET A 16 7.13 -4.97 16.34
C MET A 16 7.33 -4.21 15.02
N ALA A 17 6.26 -3.87 14.29
CA ALA A 17 6.37 -3.09 13.07
C ALA A 17 7.05 -1.73 13.29
N LYS A 18 6.72 -1.05 14.39
CA LYS A 18 7.38 0.21 14.79
C LYS A 18 8.87 0.03 15.03
N VAL A 19 9.24 -1.00 15.80
CA VAL A 19 10.64 -1.29 16.12
C VAL A 19 11.43 -1.66 14.88
N LEU A 20 10.92 -2.58 14.03
CA LEU A 20 11.58 -2.98 12.78
C LEU A 20 11.83 -1.78 11.87
N SER A 21 10.87 -0.85 11.78
CA SER A 21 11.02 0.36 10.97
C SER A 21 12.11 1.30 11.53
N ALA A 22 12.13 1.49 12.84
CA ALA A 22 13.15 2.33 13.49
C ALA A 22 14.56 1.73 13.33
N ASP A 23 14.70 0.43 13.61
CA ASP A 23 15.97 -0.29 13.52
C ASP A 23 16.52 -0.32 12.09
N ALA A 24 15.65 -0.48 11.08
CA ALA A 24 16.05 -0.47 9.67
C ALA A 24 16.63 0.90 9.27
N VAL A 25 16.00 2.01 9.69
CA VAL A 25 16.50 3.37 9.43
C VAL A 25 17.79 3.62 10.18
N GLU A 26 17.87 3.25 11.45
CA GLU A 26 19.07 3.42 12.28
C GLU A 26 20.25 2.68 11.66
N LYS A 27 20.05 1.42 11.25
CA LYS A 27 21.09 0.61 10.61
C LYS A 27 21.53 1.20 9.27
N ALA A 28 20.61 1.73 8.47
CA ALA A 28 20.91 2.35 7.18
C ALA A 28 21.62 3.71 7.33
N GLY A 29 21.57 4.34 8.50
CA GLY A 29 22.10 5.68 8.76
C GLY A 29 21.35 6.79 8.00
N SER A 30 20.23 6.46 7.35
CA SER A 30 19.39 7.40 6.58
C SER A 30 17.99 6.85 6.38
N GLY A 31 17.00 7.73 6.27
CA GLY A 31 15.62 7.36 6.02
C GLY A 31 14.64 8.24 6.79
N HIS A 32 13.37 7.85 6.75
CA HIS A 32 12.25 8.58 7.34
C HIS A 32 11.52 7.66 8.35
N PRO A 33 11.90 7.67 9.64
CA PRO A 33 11.32 6.73 10.61
C PRO A 33 9.93 7.17 11.11
N GLY A 34 9.61 8.47 11.05
CA GLY A 34 8.40 9.03 11.63
C GLY A 34 7.11 8.43 11.07
N SER A 35 6.96 8.47 9.75
CA SER A 35 5.75 7.95 9.09
C SER A 35 5.58 6.44 9.27
N PRO A 36 6.59 5.56 9.06
CA PRO A 36 6.44 4.14 9.33
C PRO A 36 6.07 3.80 10.78
N VAL A 37 6.58 4.55 11.74
CA VAL A 37 6.24 4.36 13.15
C VAL A 37 4.81 4.80 13.47
N SER A 38 4.39 5.97 12.97
CA SER A 38 3.04 6.50 13.22
C SER A 38 1.96 5.73 12.45
N LEU A 39 2.25 5.30 11.23
CA LEU A 39 1.30 4.57 10.36
C LEU A 39 1.27 3.06 10.61
N ALA A 40 2.14 2.51 11.47
CA ALA A 40 2.18 1.08 11.73
C ALA A 40 0.82 0.48 12.12
N PRO A 41 -0.01 1.09 12.99
CA PRO A 41 -1.33 0.56 13.30
C PRO A 41 -2.25 0.49 12.07
N VAL A 42 -2.28 1.56 11.28
CA VAL A 42 -3.13 1.65 10.08
C VAL A 42 -2.70 0.63 9.04
N ALA A 43 -1.40 0.59 8.70
CA ALA A 43 -0.87 -0.31 7.69
C ALA A 43 -1.06 -1.78 8.09
N TYR A 44 -0.80 -2.12 9.35
CA TYR A 44 -1.02 -3.46 9.87
C TYR A 44 -2.49 -3.87 9.76
N THR A 45 -3.38 -3.03 10.26
CA THR A 45 -4.83 -3.30 10.21
C THR A 45 -5.33 -3.49 8.77
N LEU A 46 -4.87 -2.66 7.84
CA LEU A 46 -5.21 -2.81 6.43
C LEU A 46 -4.77 -4.16 5.87
N TYR A 47 -3.50 -4.51 6.02
CA TYR A 47 -2.94 -5.73 5.43
C TYR A 47 -3.48 -7.00 6.07
N GLN A 48 -3.73 -7.01 7.38
CA GLN A 48 -4.15 -8.22 8.08
C GLN A 48 -5.66 -8.43 8.08
N HIS A 49 -6.48 -7.36 7.90
CA HIS A 49 -7.91 -7.46 8.13
C HIS A 49 -8.79 -6.93 6.99
N PHE A 50 -8.28 -6.10 6.10
CA PHE A 50 -9.10 -5.42 5.09
C PHE A 50 -8.69 -5.69 3.65
N ILE A 51 -7.40 -5.70 3.35
CA ILE A 51 -6.88 -5.91 1.99
C ILE A 51 -7.06 -7.37 1.60
N LYS A 52 -7.74 -7.61 0.47
CA LYS A 52 -7.85 -8.93 -0.14
C LYS A 52 -6.61 -9.21 -0.98
N HIS A 53 -5.75 -10.11 -0.51
CA HIS A 53 -4.50 -10.44 -1.19
C HIS A 53 -4.09 -11.90 -0.97
N ASP A 54 -3.23 -12.42 -1.84
CA ASP A 54 -2.56 -13.71 -1.68
C ASP A 54 -1.05 -13.55 -1.89
N PRO A 55 -0.22 -13.72 -0.85
CA PRO A 55 1.23 -13.59 -0.97
C PRO A 55 1.86 -14.70 -1.84
N ASN A 56 1.18 -15.83 -2.06
CA ASN A 56 1.65 -16.90 -2.94
C ASN A 56 1.33 -16.61 -4.42
N ASP A 57 0.36 -15.74 -4.68
CA ASP A 57 0.05 -15.23 -6.02
C ASP A 57 -0.07 -13.69 -5.98
N PRO A 58 1.07 -12.99 -5.87
CA PRO A 58 1.09 -11.53 -5.75
C PRO A 58 0.58 -10.80 -7.00
N ASN A 59 0.38 -11.52 -8.10
CA ASN A 59 -0.15 -11.00 -9.35
C ASN A 59 -1.61 -11.41 -9.61
N TRP A 60 -2.26 -12.07 -8.67
CA TRP A 60 -3.67 -12.44 -8.82
C TRP A 60 -4.54 -11.23 -9.20
N GLU A 61 -5.29 -11.35 -10.29
CA GLU A 61 -6.06 -10.23 -10.85
C GLU A 61 -7.15 -9.71 -9.90
N GLY A 62 -7.78 -10.58 -9.14
CA GLY A 62 -8.83 -10.21 -8.20
C GLY A 62 -8.36 -9.68 -6.84
N ARG A 63 -7.04 -9.50 -6.65
CA ARG A 63 -6.50 -8.89 -5.43
C ARG A 63 -6.83 -7.41 -5.33
N ASP A 64 -6.95 -6.89 -4.13
CA ASP A 64 -6.94 -5.45 -3.92
C ASP A 64 -5.56 -4.84 -4.27
N ARG A 65 -5.53 -3.56 -4.55
CA ARG A 65 -4.27 -2.83 -4.82
C ARG A 65 -3.99 -1.88 -3.66
N PHE A 66 -2.75 -1.89 -3.19
CA PHE A 66 -2.30 -0.95 -2.17
C PHE A 66 -1.21 -0.03 -2.73
N ILE A 67 -1.39 1.27 -2.56
CA ILE A 67 -0.48 2.30 -3.05
C ILE A 67 -0.05 3.19 -1.87
N LEU A 68 1.24 3.21 -1.62
CA LEU A 68 1.85 4.15 -0.68
C LEU A 68 2.29 5.39 -1.46
N SER A 69 1.49 6.46 -1.42
CA SER A 69 1.76 7.68 -2.19
C SER A 69 3.02 8.39 -1.69
N GLY A 70 3.15 8.58 -0.39
CA GLY A 70 4.37 9.10 0.23
C GLY A 70 5.49 8.05 0.24
N GLY A 71 6.13 7.82 -0.91
CA GLY A 71 7.10 6.74 -1.09
C GLY A 71 8.30 6.77 -0.14
N HIS A 72 8.64 7.93 0.42
CA HIS A 72 9.67 8.06 1.46
C HIS A 72 9.35 7.26 2.74
N ALA A 73 8.08 6.96 2.98
CA ALA A 73 7.61 6.13 4.08
C ALA A 73 7.64 4.61 3.77
N SER A 74 8.47 4.16 2.82
CA SER A 74 8.49 2.81 2.23
C SER A 74 8.49 1.67 3.25
N LEU A 75 9.12 1.82 4.40
CA LEU A 75 9.10 0.82 5.49
C LEU A 75 7.69 0.56 6.01
N THR A 76 6.76 1.53 5.90
CA THR A 76 5.34 1.29 6.21
C THR A 76 4.79 0.10 5.42
N GLN A 77 5.16 -0.01 4.15
CA GLN A 77 4.72 -1.13 3.29
C GLN A 77 5.63 -2.34 3.41
N TYR A 78 6.96 -2.19 3.40
CA TYR A 78 7.88 -3.34 3.45
C TYR A 78 7.70 -4.22 4.68
N VAL A 79 7.45 -3.63 5.84
CA VAL A 79 7.19 -4.39 7.06
C VAL A 79 5.88 -5.19 6.95
N GLN A 80 4.86 -4.64 6.30
CA GLN A 80 3.62 -5.39 6.09
C GLN A 80 3.80 -6.53 5.07
N LEU A 81 4.57 -6.32 4.00
CA LEU A 81 4.92 -7.37 3.05
C LEU A 81 5.73 -8.50 3.71
N TYR A 82 6.61 -8.15 4.65
CA TYR A 82 7.31 -9.13 5.49
C TYR A 82 6.34 -9.93 6.37
N PHE A 83 5.43 -9.27 7.09
CA PHE A 83 4.45 -9.94 7.95
C PHE A 83 3.44 -10.79 7.16
N SER A 84 3.09 -10.37 5.98
CA SER A 84 2.12 -11.05 5.12
C SER A 84 2.70 -12.18 4.27
N GLY A 85 4.02 -12.42 4.31
CA GLY A 85 4.62 -13.55 3.62
C GLY A 85 4.93 -13.33 2.13
N TYR A 86 5.07 -12.10 1.65
CA TYR A 86 5.43 -11.78 0.26
C TYR A 86 6.89 -12.10 -0.12
N GLY A 87 7.59 -12.88 0.70
CA GLY A 87 8.97 -13.23 0.44
C GLY A 87 9.97 -12.11 0.75
N VAL A 88 9.55 -11.00 1.33
CA VAL A 88 10.42 -10.04 2.00
C VAL A 88 10.92 -10.69 3.29
N THR A 89 12.23 -10.68 3.52
CA THR A 89 12.85 -11.32 4.68
C THR A 89 13.30 -10.28 5.71
N LEU A 90 13.61 -10.74 6.92
CA LEU A 90 14.22 -9.87 7.93
C LEU A 90 15.57 -9.30 7.47
N ASP A 91 16.33 -10.08 6.67
CA ASP A 91 17.60 -9.60 6.15
C ASP A 91 17.41 -8.55 5.05
N ASP A 92 16.32 -8.61 4.28
CA ASP A 92 15.94 -7.52 3.36
C ASP A 92 15.64 -6.23 4.15
N LEU A 93 14.90 -6.32 5.27
CA LEU A 93 14.65 -5.15 6.14
C LEU A 93 15.93 -4.60 6.74
N LYS A 94 16.86 -5.47 7.18
CA LYS A 94 18.19 -5.07 7.66
C LYS A 94 19.06 -4.44 6.57
N ASN A 95 18.77 -4.74 5.29
CA ASN A 95 19.47 -4.18 4.12
C ASN A 95 18.70 -3.01 3.50
N PHE A 96 17.81 -2.38 4.26
CA PHE A 96 17.07 -1.18 3.83
C PHE A 96 18.05 -0.12 3.31
N ARG A 97 17.78 0.41 2.10
CA ARG A 97 18.67 1.35 1.39
C ARG A 97 20.08 0.80 1.11
N GLY A 98 20.28 -0.51 1.11
CA GLY A 98 21.57 -1.18 0.95
C GLY A 98 22.17 -1.15 -0.47
N GLY A 99 21.80 -0.18 -1.30
CA GLY A 99 22.30 -0.02 -2.66
C GLY A 99 21.60 -0.90 -3.69
N ALA A 100 22.22 -1.12 -4.85
CA ALA A 100 21.60 -1.74 -6.01
C ALA A 100 21.10 -3.19 -5.81
N ALA A 101 21.58 -3.87 -4.78
CA ALA A 101 21.18 -5.26 -4.48
C ALA A 101 20.05 -5.35 -3.44
N THR A 102 19.59 -4.24 -2.89
CA THR A 102 18.53 -4.26 -1.89
C THR A 102 17.17 -4.53 -2.52
N ARG A 103 16.35 -5.34 -1.84
CA ARG A 103 14.93 -5.51 -2.17
C ARG A 103 14.01 -4.50 -1.44
N THR A 104 14.61 -3.66 -0.60
CA THR A 104 13.91 -2.64 0.20
C THR A 104 14.56 -1.27 -0.01
N PRO A 105 14.48 -0.69 -1.22
CA PRO A 105 15.02 0.63 -1.50
C PRO A 105 14.32 1.72 -0.69
N GLY A 106 14.87 2.93 -0.71
CA GLY A 106 14.33 4.06 0.06
C GLY A 106 12.92 4.50 -0.34
N HIS A 107 12.49 4.15 -1.55
CA HIS A 107 11.16 4.36 -2.10
C HIS A 107 10.68 3.05 -2.75
N PRO A 108 9.37 2.73 -2.73
CA PRO A 108 8.87 1.53 -3.38
C PRO A 108 9.13 1.56 -4.88
N GLU A 109 9.59 0.43 -5.42
CA GLU A 109 9.82 0.27 -6.87
C GLU A 109 9.03 -0.93 -7.39
N TYR A 110 8.16 -0.68 -8.36
CA TYR A 110 7.42 -1.72 -9.05
C TYR A 110 8.36 -2.73 -9.74
N GLY A 111 8.10 -4.01 -9.56
CA GLY A 111 8.90 -5.08 -10.15
C GLY A 111 10.15 -5.47 -9.35
N LEU A 112 10.54 -4.68 -8.34
CA LEU A 112 11.69 -5.00 -7.47
C LEU A 112 11.26 -5.79 -6.22
N THR A 113 10.24 -5.30 -5.53
CA THR A 113 9.72 -5.95 -4.32
C THR A 113 8.33 -6.53 -4.63
N PRO A 114 8.09 -7.84 -4.41
CA PRO A 114 6.77 -8.43 -4.60
C PRO A 114 5.71 -7.70 -3.76
N GLY A 115 4.53 -7.47 -4.35
CA GLY A 115 3.42 -6.77 -3.68
C GLY A 115 3.49 -5.23 -3.76
N ILE A 116 4.51 -4.68 -4.43
CA ILE A 116 4.54 -3.26 -4.78
C ILE A 116 3.81 -3.04 -6.11
N GLU A 117 2.72 -2.31 -6.07
CA GLU A 117 1.87 -2.07 -7.25
C GLU A 117 2.36 -0.91 -8.11
N MET A 118 3.14 0.00 -7.55
CA MET A 118 3.59 1.21 -8.21
C MET A 118 4.88 1.76 -7.61
N THR A 119 5.75 2.26 -8.46
CA THR A 119 6.90 3.08 -8.05
C THR A 119 6.41 4.45 -7.59
N THR A 120 6.75 4.83 -6.37
CA THR A 120 6.40 6.14 -5.79
C THR A 120 7.64 6.85 -5.25
N GLY A 121 7.52 8.14 -5.00
CA GLY A 121 8.62 9.01 -4.54
C GLY A 121 8.24 10.47 -4.74
N PRO A 122 7.98 10.93 -5.99
CA PRO A 122 7.41 12.26 -6.21
C PRO A 122 6.02 12.36 -5.59
N LEU A 123 5.81 13.34 -4.72
CA LEU A 123 4.55 13.53 -3.99
C LEU A 123 3.37 13.76 -4.94
N GLY A 124 2.19 13.31 -4.53
CA GLY A 124 0.94 13.40 -5.29
C GLY A 124 0.78 12.35 -6.41
N GLN A 125 1.87 11.81 -6.96
CA GLN A 125 1.79 10.85 -8.07
C GLN A 125 1.14 9.53 -7.66
N GLY A 126 1.48 9.00 -6.49
CA GLY A 126 0.85 7.78 -5.97
C GLY A 126 -0.65 7.95 -5.76
N PHE A 127 -1.05 9.08 -5.17
CA PHE A 127 -2.45 9.42 -4.98
C PHE A 127 -3.21 9.50 -6.33
N ALA A 128 -2.69 10.25 -7.29
CA ALA A 128 -3.30 10.38 -8.60
C ALA A 128 -3.37 9.03 -9.34
N SER A 129 -2.34 8.20 -9.21
CA SER A 129 -2.33 6.87 -9.80
C SER A 129 -3.32 5.92 -9.14
N ALA A 130 -3.53 6.00 -7.81
CA ALA A 130 -4.57 5.23 -7.14
C ALA A 130 -5.96 5.50 -7.73
N ILE A 131 -6.24 6.74 -8.09
CA ILE A 131 -7.48 7.12 -8.79
C ILE A 131 -7.53 6.49 -10.18
N GLY A 132 -6.40 6.47 -10.90
CA GLY A 132 -6.27 5.77 -12.17
C GLY A 132 -6.54 4.27 -12.06
N PHE A 133 -5.98 3.61 -11.04
CA PHE A 133 -6.25 2.19 -10.75
C PHE A 133 -7.73 1.95 -10.46
N ALA A 134 -8.37 2.79 -9.65
CA ALA A 134 -9.79 2.66 -9.35
C ALA A 134 -10.69 2.85 -10.56
N TYR A 135 -10.32 3.76 -11.45
CA TYR A 135 -10.99 3.96 -12.72
C TYR A 135 -10.77 2.78 -13.67
N GLY A 136 -9.54 2.26 -13.72
CA GLY A 136 -9.14 1.09 -14.52
C GLY A 136 -9.89 -0.18 -14.12
N GLU A 137 -10.03 -0.47 -12.82
CA GLU A 137 -10.85 -1.58 -12.33
C GLU A 137 -12.29 -1.48 -12.86
N ARG A 138 -12.91 -0.32 -12.65
CA ARG A 138 -14.29 -0.10 -13.11
C ARG A 138 -14.44 -0.26 -14.62
N PHE A 139 -13.47 0.21 -15.38
CA PHE A 139 -13.44 0.05 -16.84
C PHE A 139 -13.28 -1.43 -17.23
N GLN A 140 -12.32 -2.14 -16.65
CA GLN A 140 -12.05 -3.54 -16.92
C GLN A 140 -13.27 -4.40 -16.59
N ARG A 141 -13.85 -4.24 -15.40
CA ARG A 141 -15.06 -4.96 -14.98
C ARG A 141 -16.24 -4.64 -15.90
N GLY A 142 -16.46 -3.38 -16.26
CA GLY A 142 -17.51 -2.98 -17.18
C GLY A 142 -17.35 -3.55 -18.58
N LEU A 143 -16.12 -3.85 -19.02
CA LEU A 143 -15.85 -4.47 -20.32
C LEU A 143 -15.99 -6.00 -20.28
N LEU A 144 -15.52 -6.65 -19.21
CA LEU A 144 -15.37 -8.10 -19.15
C LEU A 144 -16.53 -8.79 -18.42
N ASP A 145 -17.19 -8.08 -17.49
CA ASP A 145 -18.24 -8.66 -16.65
C ASP A 145 -19.29 -7.60 -16.24
N PRO A 146 -19.99 -7.00 -17.20
CA PRO A 146 -20.92 -5.89 -16.95
C PRO A 146 -22.20 -6.28 -16.21
N GLU A 147 -22.61 -7.55 -16.29
CA GLU A 147 -23.91 -8.01 -15.79
C GLU A 147 -23.85 -8.53 -14.34
N THR A 148 -22.70 -8.97 -13.88
CA THR A 148 -22.54 -9.48 -12.51
C THR A 148 -22.55 -8.33 -11.49
N PRO A 149 -23.29 -8.48 -10.35
CA PRO A 149 -23.17 -7.52 -9.26
C PRO A 149 -21.70 -7.33 -8.86
N LYS A 150 -21.31 -6.08 -8.59
CA LYS A 150 -19.87 -5.76 -8.45
C LYS A 150 -19.17 -6.58 -7.36
N GLU A 151 -19.87 -6.88 -6.27
CA GLU A 151 -19.33 -7.65 -5.15
C GLU A 151 -19.09 -9.13 -5.48
N ASP A 152 -19.77 -9.65 -6.50
CA ASP A 152 -19.67 -11.04 -6.96
C ASP A 152 -18.75 -11.21 -8.18
N SER A 153 -18.36 -10.10 -8.79
CA SER A 153 -17.48 -10.10 -9.97
C SER A 153 -16.04 -10.48 -9.62
N PRO A 154 -15.41 -11.42 -10.34
CA PRO A 154 -14.01 -11.76 -10.13
C PRO A 154 -13.05 -10.62 -10.50
N PHE A 155 -13.51 -9.64 -11.26
CA PHE A 155 -12.73 -8.46 -11.64
C PHE A 155 -12.85 -7.32 -10.63
N TYR A 156 -13.81 -7.38 -9.68
CA TYR A 156 -13.95 -6.35 -8.67
C TYR A 156 -12.86 -6.44 -7.61
N HIS A 157 -12.16 -5.33 -7.42
CA HIS A 157 -11.20 -5.17 -6.35
C HIS A 157 -11.19 -3.72 -5.85
N LYS A 158 -10.74 -3.54 -4.64
CA LYS A 158 -10.58 -2.24 -3.99
C LYS A 158 -9.18 -1.70 -4.22
N ILE A 159 -9.10 -0.38 -4.22
CA ILE A 159 -7.85 0.36 -4.23
C ILE A 159 -7.71 1.05 -2.88
N TRP A 160 -6.59 0.83 -2.23
CA TRP A 160 -6.23 1.40 -0.94
C TRP A 160 -5.02 2.31 -1.14
N ALA A 161 -5.10 3.54 -0.69
CA ALA A 161 -3.98 4.46 -0.77
C ALA A 161 -3.71 5.10 0.60
N ILE A 162 -2.44 5.19 0.96
CA ILE A 162 -1.99 6.02 2.08
C ILE A 162 -1.27 7.22 1.51
N CYS A 163 -1.72 8.42 1.89
CA CYS A 163 -1.18 9.69 1.45
C CYS A 163 -0.64 10.50 2.63
N GLY A 164 0.41 11.22 2.40
CA GLY A 164 0.87 12.24 3.33
C GLY A 164 0.22 13.59 3.04
N GLU A 165 0.37 14.50 3.97
CA GLU A 165 -0.05 15.91 3.87
C GLU A 165 0.52 16.56 2.59
N GLY A 166 1.84 16.39 2.35
CA GLY A 166 2.49 16.92 1.15
C GLY A 166 1.96 16.31 -0.16
N ASP A 167 1.48 15.06 -0.16
CA ASP A 167 0.83 14.49 -1.35
C ASP A 167 -0.44 15.24 -1.71
N ILE A 168 -1.23 15.64 -0.70
CA ILE A 168 -2.52 16.32 -0.91
C ILE A 168 -2.33 17.77 -1.36
N GLU A 169 -1.23 18.41 -0.96
CA GLU A 169 -0.89 19.78 -1.35
C GLU A 169 -0.39 19.90 -2.79
N GLU A 170 -0.02 18.80 -3.44
CA GLU A 170 0.39 18.82 -4.84
C GLU A 170 -0.78 19.16 -5.77
N GLY A 171 -0.52 19.98 -6.78
CA GLY A 171 -1.55 20.45 -7.73
C GLY A 171 -2.33 19.32 -8.39
N ILE A 172 -1.65 18.23 -8.78
CA ILE A 172 -2.27 17.05 -9.39
C ILE A 172 -3.29 16.39 -8.46
N SER A 173 -3.11 16.48 -7.15
CA SER A 173 -3.97 15.81 -6.17
C SER A 173 -5.38 16.41 -6.15
N GLY A 174 -5.49 17.72 -6.23
CA GLY A 174 -6.78 18.41 -6.33
C GLY A 174 -7.56 18.03 -7.59
N GLU A 175 -6.88 17.95 -8.73
CA GLU A 175 -7.49 17.55 -10.01
C GLU A 175 -7.90 16.07 -9.99
N ALA A 176 -7.03 15.20 -9.49
CA ALA A 176 -7.30 13.78 -9.39
C ALA A 176 -8.47 13.47 -8.41
N ALA A 177 -8.52 14.13 -7.25
CA ALA A 177 -9.63 14.02 -6.31
C ALA A 177 -10.96 14.47 -6.94
N SER A 178 -10.94 15.55 -7.71
CA SER A 178 -12.11 16.05 -8.43
C SER A 178 -12.60 15.03 -9.48
N LEU A 179 -11.67 14.38 -10.19
CA LEU A 179 -11.99 13.29 -11.11
C LEU A 179 -12.62 12.10 -10.37
N ALA A 180 -12.04 11.67 -9.27
CA ALA A 180 -12.56 10.54 -8.48
C ALA A 180 -13.98 10.80 -7.99
N ALA A 181 -14.24 12.00 -7.47
CA ALA A 181 -15.56 12.43 -7.03
C ALA A 181 -16.57 12.47 -8.17
N ASN A 182 -16.22 13.10 -9.29
CA ASN A 182 -17.08 13.21 -10.47
C ASN A 182 -17.41 11.82 -11.05
N GLN A 183 -16.44 10.93 -11.07
CA GLN A 183 -16.61 9.55 -11.52
C GLN A 183 -17.22 8.62 -10.45
N LYS A 184 -17.44 9.08 -9.22
CA LYS A 184 -18.01 8.29 -8.11
C LYS A 184 -17.27 6.97 -7.91
N LEU A 185 -15.95 7.01 -7.78
CA LEU A 185 -15.09 5.84 -7.64
C LEU A 185 -15.20 5.26 -6.21
N GLY A 186 -16.26 4.51 -5.95
CA GLY A 186 -16.55 3.92 -4.63
C GLY A 186 -15.71 2.69 -4.27
N ASN A 187 -14.83 2.25 -5.16
CA ASN A 187 -13.83 1.19 -4.93
C ASN A 187 -12.48 1.75 -4.43
N LEU A 188 -12.35 3.06 -4.26
CA LEU A 188 -11.16 3.74 -3.75
C LEU A 188 -11.34 4.14 -2.29
N THR A 189 -10.36 3.83 -1.46
CA THR A 189 -10.22 4.32 -0.09
C THR A 189 -8.87 5.02 0.06
N VAL A 190 -8.88 6.26 0.52
CA VAL A 190 -7.69 7.06 0.78
C VAL A 190 -7.63 7.39 2.28
N ILE A 191 -6.45 7.25 2.88
CA ILE A 191 -6.14 7.45 4.29
C ILE A 191 -4.99 8.44 4.41
#